data_d415839dd50e6c830faec536880e6751
#
_entry.id   d415839dd50e6c830faec536880e6751
#
_cell.length_a   1.000
_cell.length_b   1.000
_cell.length_c   1.000
_cell.angle_alpha   90.00
_cell.angle_beta   90.00
_cell.angle_gamma   90.00
#
_symmetry.space_group_name_H-M   'P 1'
#
loop_
_entity.id
_entity.type
_entity.pdbx_description
1 polymer ?
#
loop_
_entity_poly.entity_id
_entity_poly.type
_entity_poly.pdbx_seq_one_letter_code
_entity_poly.pdbx_strand_id
1 'polypeptide(L)'
;MKKVEAVIRKSQFEEVKDALHEVNIDFITYWDVTGIGNEKSGSIFRAKVYETRFIQRRVISFVCRDQFVDPAIDAIVKSASTGELGDGKIFISEIIDSVRIRNGERGPESLYIKD
;
A
#
# COMPACT_ATOMS: atom_id res chain seq x y z
N MET A 1 -10.02 -11.09 8.20
CA MET A 1 -9.89 -10.02 7.17
C MET A 1 -8.93 -8.95 7.64
N LYS A 2 -8.10 -8.50 6.74
CA LYS A 2 -7.16 -7.43 7.04
C LYS A 2 -7.20 -6.38 5.95
N LYS A 3 -6.96 -5.15 6.37
CA LYS A 3 -6.74 -4.03 5.47
C LYS A 3 -5.25 -3.86 5.28
N VAL A 4 -4.84 -3.77 4.05
CA VAL A 4 -3.46 -3.51 3.67
C VAL A 4 -3.41 -2.14 3.01
N GLU A 5 -2.61 -1.25 3.55
CA GLU A 5 -2.35 0.06 2.95
C GLU A 5 -0.87 0.19 2.67
N ALA A 6 -0.54 0.48 1.44
CA ALA A 6 0.84 0.66 1.02
C ALA A 6 1.05 2.07 0.50
N VAL A 7 2.02 2.77 1.07
CA VAL A 7 2.44 4.08 0.60
C VAL A 7 3.65 3.86 -0.29
N ILE A 8 3.50 4.09 -1.58
CA ILE A 8 4.52 3.75 -2.58
C ILE A 8 4.87 4.95 -3.45
N ARG A 9 5.97 4.83 -4.19
CA ARG A 9 6.30 5.80 -5.23
C ARG A 9 5.28 5.68 -6.36
N LYS A 10 4.84 6.82 -6.88
CA LYS A 10 3.92 6.82 -8.01
C LYS A 10 4.51 6.09 -9.22
N SER A 11 5.81 6.16 -9.41
CA SER A 11 6.51 5.48 -10.51
C SER A 11 6.38 3.96 -10.46
N GLN A 12 6.11 3.40 -9.28
CA GLN A 12 5.99 1.96 -9.09
C GLN A 12 4.55 1.46 -9.13
N PHE A 13 3.58 2.36 -9.32
CA PHE A 13 2.17 2.00 -9.22
C PHE A 13 1.75 0.90 -10.19
N GLU A 14 2.11 1.02 -11.47
CA GLU A 14 1.70 0.03 -12.46
C GLU A 14 2.27 -1.35 -12.17
N GLU A 15 3.52 -1.41 -11.74
CA GLU A 15 4.18 -2.67 -11.39
C GLU A 15 3.53 -3.30 -10.17
N VAL A 16 3.19 -2.50 -9.15
CA VAL A 16 2.52 -2.97 -7.95
C VAL A 16 1.12 -3.47 -8.28
N LYS A 17 0.38 -2.73 -9.09
CA LYS A 17 -0.96 -3.11 -9.50
C LYS A 17 -0.94 -4.47 -10.22
N ASP A 18 -0.02 -4.66 -11.13
CA ASP A 18 0.11 -5.91 -11.88
C ASP A 18 0.54 -7.06 -10.97
N ALA A 19 1.46 -6.82 -10.05
CA ALA A 19 1.91 -7.83 -9.09
C ALA A 19 0.78 -8.26 -8.15
N LEU A 20 -0.06 -7.33 -7.72
CA LEU A 20 -1.22 -7.64 -6.89
C LEU A 20 -2.25 -8.47 -7.65
N HIS A 21 -2.47 -8.17 -8.93
CA HIS A 21 -3.36 -8.97 -9.76
C HIS A 21 -2.88 -10.44 -9.83
N GLU A 22 -1.57 -10.65 -9.94
CA GLU A 22 -1.01 -12.00 -10.00
C GLU A 22 -1.25 -12.82 -8.73
N VAL A 23 -1.50 -12.17 -7.60
CA VAL A 23 -1.83 -12.83 -6.33
C VAL A 23 -3.30 -12.67 -5.97
N ASN A 24 -4.15 -12.45 -6.98
CA ASN A 24 -5.61 -12.39 -6.86
C ASN A 24 -6.14 -11.20 -6.05
N ILE A 25 -5.40 -10.10 -6.03
CA ILE A 25 -5.89 -8.84 -5.48
C ILE A 25 -6.27 -7.96 -6.66
N ASP A 26 -7.55 -7.95 -7.00
CA ASP A 26 -8.07 -7.24 -8.17
C ASP A 26 -8.77 -5.93 -7.81
N PHE A 27 -9.25 -5.80 -6.58
CA PHE A 27 -9.90 -4.59 -6.11
C PHE A 27 -8.96 -3.80 -5.23
N ILE A 28 -8.50 -2.68 -5.75
CA ILE A 28 -7.68 -1.75 -4.99
C ILE A 28 -8.30 -0.36 -5.10
N THR A 29 -8.23 0.38 -4.02
CA THR A 29 -8.51 1.81 -4.03
C THR A 29 -7.18 2.53 -3.90
N TYR A 30 -7.01 3.63 -4.58
CA TYR A 30 -5.78 4.39 -4.44
C TYR A 30 -6.05 5.88 -4.49
N TRP A 31 -5.13 6.64 -3.91
CA TRP A 31 -5.19 8.10 -3.95
C TRP A 31 -3.77 8.65 -3.80
N ASP A 32 -3.59 9.85 -4.28
CA ASP A 32 -2.31 10.51 -4.18
C ASP A 32 -2.23 11.32 -2.90
N VAL A 33 -1.06 11.28 -2.28
CA VAL A 33 -0.81 11.97 -1.03
C VAL A 33 0.48 12.76 -1.12
N THR A 34 0.53 13.83 -0.33
CA THR A 34 1.75 14.58 -0.16
C THR A 34 2.16 14.51 1.30
N GLY A 35 3.32 13.95 1.55
CA GLY A 35 3.89 13.92 2.88
C GLY A 35 4.90 15.03 3.07
N ILE A 36 5.28 15.24 4.31
CA ILE A 36 6.36 16.15 4.68
C ILE A 36 7.36 15.31 5.43
N GLY A 37 8.60 15.39 5.01
CA GLY A 37 9.67 14.67 5.68
C GLY A 37 10.95 15.46 5.67
N ASN A 38 11.81 15.16 6.63
CA ASN A 38 13.14 15.71 6.68
C ASN A 38 14.10 14.71 6.06
N GLU A 39 14.79 15.12 5.02
CA GLU A 39 15.84 14.33 4.44
C GLU A 39 17.20 14.88 4.87
N LYS A 40 18.02 13.96 5.35
CA LYS A 40 19.40 14.31 5.64
C LYS A 40 20.14 14.45 4.32
N SER A 41 20.74 15.59 4.12
CA SER A 41 21.56 15.85 2.96
C SER A 41 22.81 14.98 3.03
N GLY A 42 22.92 14.03 2.10
CA GLY A 42 23.84 12.91 2.22
C GLY A 42 25.32 13.24 2.29
N SER A 43 25.75 14.36 1.77
CA SER A 43 27.17 14.67 1.69
C SER A 43 27.66 15.63 2.78
N ILE A 44 26.80 16.00 3.69
CA ILE A 44 27.17 17.01 4.65
C ILE A 44 27.44 16.42 5.99
N PHE A 45 28.62 16.65 6.43
CA PHE A 45 29.03 16.03 7.59
C PHE A 45 28.95 16.89 8.76
N ARG A 46 29.11 17.89 8.97
CA ARG A 46 29.20 18.62 10.14
C ARG A 46 27.97 19.24 10.55
N ALA A 47 27.37 19.93 9.68
CA ALA A 47 26.10 20.52 9.94
C ALA A 47 25.10 19.50 9.57
N LYS A 48 24.28 19.06 10.47
CA LYS A 48 23.15 18.23 10.16
C LYS A 48 22.12 19.08 9.50
N VAL A 49 22.24 19.25 8.20
CA VAL A 49 21.26 20.00 7.44
C VAL A 49 20.14 19.08 7.05
N TYR A 50 18.99 19.32 7.62
CA TYR A 50 17.78 18.64 7.24
C TYR A 50 16.96 19.59 6.40
N GLU A 51 16.63 19.15 5.21
CA GLU A 51 15.69 19.86 4.37
C GLU A 51 14.32 19.29 4.56
N THR A 52 13.34 20.15 4.83
CA THR A 52 11.94 19.75 4.80
C THR A 52 11.51 19.65 3.36
N ARG A 53 11.10 18.48 2.95
CA ARG A 53 10.64 18.22 1.59
C ARG A 53 9.21 17.80 1.55
N PHE A 54 8.54 18.22 0.51
CA PHE A 54 7.23 17.67 0.16
C PHE A 54 7.46 16.41 -0.66
N ILE A 55 6.95 15.32 -0.16
CA ILE A 55 7.15 14.00 -0.75
C ILE A 55 5.84 13.53 -1.31
N GLN A 56 5.78 13.35 -2.62
CA GLN A 56 4.58 12.86 -3.27
C GLN A 56 4.62 11.34 -3.35
N ARG A 57 3.50 10.72 -2.95
CA ARG A 57 3.36 9.27 -2.92
C ARG A 57 1.96 8.89 -3.33
N ARG A 58 1.75 7.61 -3.55
CA ARG A 58 0.43 7.05 -3.81
C ARG A 58 0.13 5.99 -2.77
N VAL A 59 -1.05 6.07 -2.18
CA VAL A 59 -1.51 5.05 -1.25
C VAL A 59 -2.38 4.08 -2.01
N ILE A 60 -2.10 2.79 -1.84
CA ILE A 60 -2.95 1.71 -2.33
C ILE A 60 -3.57 1.05 -1.11
N SER A 61 -4.87 0.80 -1.16
CA SER A 61 -5.60 0.19 -0.04
C SER A 61 -6.53 -0.89 -0.56
N PHE A 62 -6.56 -2.00 0.16
CA PHE A 62 -7.50 -3.08 -0.10
C PHE A 62 -7.74 -3.88 1.18
N VAL A 63 -8.85 -4.58 1.21
CA VAL A 63 -9.18 -5.53 2.28
C VAL A 63 -9.21 -6.91 1.68
N CYS A 64 -8.57 -7.86 2.32
CA CYS A 64 -8.52 -9.23 1.84
C CYS A 64 -8.65 -10.23 2.99
N ARG A 65 -8.89 -11.49 2.64
CA ARG A 65 -8.86 -12.58 3.60
C ARG A 65 -7.44 -12.83 4.08
N ASP A 66 -7.32 -13.39 5.26
CA ASP A 66 -6.04 -13.60 5.91
C ASP A 66 -5.03 -14.36 5.05
N GLN A 67 -5.47 -15.36 4.30
CA GLN A 67 -4.57 -16.15 3.45
C GLN A 67 -3.95 -15.37 2.30
N PHE A 68 -4.52 -14.23 1.94
CA PHE A 68 -3.98 -13.39 0.86
C PHE A 68 -3.01 -12.32 1.34
N VAL A 69 -2.90 -12.13 2.66
CA VAL A 69 -2.10 -11.03 3.22
C VAL A 69 -0.62 -11.18 2.89
N ASP A 70 -0.03 -12.31 3.25
CA ASP A 70 1.41 -12.50 3.03
C ASP A 70 1.78 -12.50 1.54
N PRO A 71 1.05 -13.19 0.65
CA PRO A 71 1.31 -13.08 -0.79
C PRO A 71 1.21 -11.64 -1.31
N ALA A 72 0.23 -10.86 -0.81
CA ALA A 72 0.08 -9.47 -1.22
C ALA A 72 1.24 -8.61 -0.73
N ILE A 73 1.68 -8.79 0.51
CA ILE A 73 2.82 -8.07 1.05
C ILE A 73 4.08 -8.36 0.23
N ASP A 74 4.34 -9.63 -0.05
CA ASP A 74 5.50 -10.03 -0.86
C ASP A 74 5.44 -9.42 -2.26
N ALA A 75 4.27 -9.40 -2.87
CA ALA A 75 4.07 -8.80 -4.19
C ALA A 75 4.39 -7.30 -4.16
N ILE A 76 3.91 -6.59 -3.14
CA ILE A 76 4.15 -5.16 -3.01
C ILE A 76 5.64 -4.89 -2.75
N VAL A 77 6.26 -5.62 -1.83
CA VAL A 77 7.68 -5.41 -1.51
C VAL A 77 8.55 -5.60 -2.75
N LYS A 78 8.32 -6.66 -3.50
CA LYS A 78 9.12 -6.96 -4.70
C LYS A 78 8.92 -5.93 -5.80
N SER A 79 7.69 -5.45 -5.99
CA SER A 79 7.36 -4.55 -7.10
C SER A 79 7.57 -3.08 -6.77
N ALA A 80 7.45 -2.69 -5.50
CA ALA A 80 7.59 -1.30 -5.08
C ALA A 80 9.02 -0.94 -4.67
N SER A 81 9.85 -1.92 -4.33
CA SER A 81 11.19 -1.67 -3.84
C SER A 81 12.13 -1.24 -4.96
N THR A 82 12.84 -0.15 -4.75
CA THR A 82 13.92 0.31 -5.63
C THR A 82 15.29 0.13 -4.97
N GLY A 83 15.31 -0.19 -3.66
CA GLY A 83 16.53 -0.25 -2.88
C GLY A 83 16.97 1.10 -2.31
N GLU A 84 16.22 2.13 -2.63
CA GLU A 84 16.52 3.49 -2.18
C GLU A 84 15.72 3.83 -0.93
N LEU A 85 16.22 4.78 -0.15
CA LEU A 85 15.46 5.34 0.95
C LEU A 85 14.19 6.01 0.39
N GLY A 86 13.09 5.85 1.08
CA GLY A 86 11.83 6.46 0.66
C GLY A 86 10.96 5.58 -0.21
N ASP A 87 11.26 4.30 -0.29
CA ASP A 87 10.41 3.34 -1.03
C ASP A 87 9.00 3.21 -0.46
N GLY A 88 8.82 3.53 0.81
CA GLY A 88 7.51 3.55 1.42
C GLY A 88 7.34 2.51 2.52
N LYS A 89 6.10 2.34 2.93
CA LYS A 89 5.73 1.41 4.00
C LYS A 89 4.40 0.77 3.72
N ILE A 90 4.21 -0.39 4.31
CA ILE A 90 2.95 -1.11 4.28
C ILE A 90 2.41 -1.16 5.70
N PHE A 91 1.15 -0.80 5.86
CA PHE A 91 0.44 -0.87 7.13
C PHE A 91 -0.65 -1.92 7.02
N ILE A 92 -0.79 -2.73 8.05
CA ILE A 92 -1.76 -3.81 8.09
C ILE A 92 -2.62 -3.62 9.33
N SER A 93 -3.93 -3.65 9.17
CA SER A 93 -4.86 -3.53 10.29
C SER A 93 -5.94 -4.58 10.21
N GLU A 94 -6.44 -4.97 11.37
CA GLU A 94 -7.56 -5.89 11.46
C GLU A 94 -8.85 -5.20 11.04
N ILE A 95 -9.63 -5.89 10.24
CA ILE A 95 -10.98 -5.47 9.88
C ILE A 95 -11.95 -6.34 10.66
N ILE A 96 -12.73 -5.69 11.50
CA ILE A 96 -13.69 -6.37 12.36
C ILE A 96 -14.79 -7.03 11.55
N ASP A 97 -15.30 -6.33 10.55
CA ASP A 97 -16.38 -6.83 9.72
C ASP A 97 -16.40 -6.08 8.39
N SER A 98 -17.07 -6.65 7.43
CA SER A 98 -17.29 -6.08 6.11
C SER A 98 -18.72 -6.38 5.69
N VAL A 99 -19.39 -5.42 5.08
CA VAL A 99 -20.78 -5.56 4.66
C VAL A 99 -20.89 -5.15 3.19
N ARG A 100 -21.41 -6.06 2.37
CA ARG A 100 -21.68 -5.72 0.96
C ARG A 100 -22.96 -4.89 0.90
N ILE A 101 -22.85 -3.69 0.38
CA ILE A 101 -23.98 -2.76 0.34
C ILE A 101 -25.15 -3.32 -0.49
N ARG A 102 -24.86 -4.00 -1.59
CA ARG A 102 -25.88 -4.49 -2.49
C ARG A 102 -26.90 -5.40 -1.83
N ASN A 103 -26.46 -6.28 -0.94
CA ASN A 103 -27.32 -7.33 -0.39
C ASN A 103 -27.20 -7.50 1.14
N GLY A 104 -26.36 -6.70 1.80
CA GLY A 104 -26.18 -6.78 3.25
C GLY A 104 -25.37 -7.99 3.71
N GLU A 105 -24.74 -8.74 2.80
CA GLU A 105 -23.91 -9.87 3.18
C GLU A 105 -22.69 -9.43 3.96
N ARG A 106 -22.39 -10.16 5.04
CA ARG A 106 -21.32 -9.78 5.99
C ARG A 106 -20.18 -10.78 5.99
N GLY A 107 -19.06 -10.34 6.59
CA GLY A 107 -17.91 -11.18 6.81
C GLY A 107 -17.05 -11.36 5.57
N PRO A 108 -16.12 -12.34 5.58
CA PRO A 108 -15.20 -12.57 4.46
C PRO A 108 -15.90 -12.82 3.12
N GLU A 109 -17.10 -13.37 3.14
CA GLU A 109 -17.87 -13.61 1.91
C GLU A 109 -18.26 -12.32 1.20
N SER A 110 -18.37 -11.21 1.95
CA SER A 110 -18.70 -9.92 1.36
C SER A 110 -17.59 -9.36 0.47
N LEU A 111 -16.37 -9.91 0.57
CA LEU A 111 -15.22 -9.47 -0.23
C LEU A 111 -15.19 -10.05 -1.63
N TYR A 112 -16.06 -11.02 -1.92
CA TYR A 112 -16.09 -11.64 -3.25
C TYR A 112 -17.15 -11.02 -4.12
N ILE A 113 -16.85 -11.00 -5.40
CA ILE A 113 -17.86 -10.70 -6.39
C ILE A 113 -18.61 -12.01 -6.63
N LYS A 114 -19.89 -11.97 -6.36
CA LYS A 114 -20.79 -13.05 -6.73
C LYS A 114 -21.58 -12.61 -7.95
N ASP A 115 -21.51 -13.39 -8.94
CA ASP A 115 -22.33 -13.19 -10.13
C ASP A 115 -23.81 -13.46 -9.88
#